data_3d6c2aa91bf7b818cdb73e82b5dc65e8
#
_entry.id   3d6c2aa91bf7b818cdb73e82b5dc65e8
#
_cell.length_a   1.000
_cell.length_b   1.000
_cell.length_c   1.000
_cell.angle_alpha   90.00
_cell.angle_beta   90.00
_cell.angle_gamma   90.00
#
_symmetry.space_group_name_H-M   'P 1'
#
loop_
_entity.id
_entity.type
_entity.pdbx_description
1 polymer ?
#
loop_
_entity_poly.entity_id
_entity_poly.type
_entity_poly.pdbx_seq_one_letter_code
_entity_poly.pdbx_strand_id
1 'polypeptide(L)'
;MLIKALCDYYDILSKAGKVLPEGYSNVGVHYLVSLTPEGKVDAITDYQDRIPEILKNGKTKIQTNPKIVRMPKRTEKSAIDSNIIEHRPLYLFGLSYAEDSMDADDKKAQKSHEACVKTNLEFLEGLDSPIVNAYRNFLQNWEPENEIHNGKLIDLGKKYNTFRFAFCLSGNPDILLHEDPAVKKKWEQRIQEVKDSKDGGSNVQCAITGENAPIARIHNKIKGVYGGQASGTGLVTFNNPSENSYGNEQSYNSNISETAMEKYTEALNYLLQGRKHKILLDDLTILFWAMNSGEACEDLFLATLNREPDKMNAEATDKMLQDLMANSKDARAYQRQLESLDDIDEKVVFYMVGIKPNASRLSLKFIDRKRYSDVLWNILQFQKDMQISEEFRAVPFYRIKKELVSPKSSNEVCNPALLSKVFEAIIYGYKYPIALLETVVRRVKTDKDVSITGNRIRVGLIKAVLNRMAEKEEIPMTLDRENQNQAYLCGRLFAVLEQLQDTASGGNLNSTIKDRFFASAASKPVLVFPKLLKLSQNHLDKFRGKNERNYVFYNKLISEIIDMLQGEFPDTLLLADQGKFIIGYYQQRQRFFEKKNKEQ
;
A
#
# COMPACT_ATOMS: atom_id res chain seq x y z
N MET A 1 -16.11 7.76 13.14
CA MET A 1 -15.07 6.71 13.36
C MET A 1 -13.79 7.02 12.60
N LEU A 2 -13.78 7.17 11.26
CA LEU A 2 -12.55 7.38 10.47
C LEU A 2 -11.78 8.64 10.86
N ILE A 3 -12.43 9.82 10.83
CA ILE A 3 -11.78 11.10 11.10
C ILE A 3 -11.18 11.11 12.53
N LYS A 4 -11.91 10.60 13.52
CA LYS A 4 -11.38 10.49 14.89
C LYS A 4 -10.14 9.59 14.95
N ALA A 5 -10.17 8.42 14.30
CA ALA A 5 -9.04 7.51 14.27
C ALA A 5 -7.81 8.14 13.59
N LEU A 6 -8.01 8.91 12.51
CA LEU A 6 -6.92 9.64 11.85
C LEU A 6 -6.37 10.78 12.71
N CYS A 7 -7.23 11.51 13.45
CA CYS A 7 -6.77 12.52 14.40
C CYS A 7 -5.93 11.91 15.52
N ASP A 8 -6.38 10.80 16.09
CA ASP A 8 -5.64 10.08 17.13
C ASP A 8 -4.30 9.53 16.60
N TYR A 9 -4.29 9.04 15.36
CA TYR A 9 -3.07 8.58 14.71
C TYR A 9 -2.10 9.72 14.41
N TYR A 10 -2.61 10.90 13.98
CA TYR A 10 -1.79 12.09 13.82
C TYR A 10 -1.05 12.45 15.13
N ASP A 11 -1.74 12.39 16.27
CA ASP A 11 -1.12 12.69 17.56
C ASP A 11 0.03 11.72 17.91
N ILE A 12 -0.12 10.45 17.54
CA ILE A 12 0.95 9.44 17.67
C ILE A 12 2.12 9.76 16.73
N LEU A 13 1.84 10.03 15.46
CA LEU A 13 2.85 10.36 14.46
C LEU A 13 3.61 11.66 14.80
N SER A 14 2.90 12.67 15.30
CA SER A 14 3.48 13.95 15.69
C SER A 14 4.43 13.79 16.88
N LYS A 15 4.03 13.03 17.91
CA LYS A 15 4.91 12.69 19.04
C LYS A 15 6.17 11.91 18.62
N ALA A 16 6.03 11.08 17.58
CA ALA A 16 7.15 10.33 17.01
C ALA A 16 7.98 11.14 15.99
N GLY A 17 7.64 12.40 15.73
CA GLY A 17 8.33 13.25 14.74
C GLY A 17 8.14 12.83 13.28
N LYS A 18 7.16 11.97 12.97
CA LYS A 18 6.88 11.47 11.62
C LYS A 18 6.04 12.40 10.77
N VAL A 19 5.28 13.29 11.39
CA VAL A 19 4.51 14.36 10.76
C VAL A 19 4.85 15.68 11.42
N LEU A 20 4.57 16.78 10.73
CA LEU A 20 4.81 18.10 11.26
C LEU A 20 3.92 18.38 12.48
N PRO A 21 4.46 19.07 13.50
CA PRO A 21 3.64 19.61 14.56
C PRO A 21 2.60 20.58 14.00
N GLU A 22 1.51 20.74 14.75
CA GLU A 22 0.46 21.70 14.41
C GLU A 22 1.02 23.13 14.25
N GLY A 23 0.52 23.84 13.25
CA GLY A 23 0.97 25.20 12.95
C GLY A 23 2.26 25.30 12.14
N TYR A 24 2.83 24.21 11.70
CA TYR A 24 4.01 24.18 10.82
C TYR A 24 3.67 23.61 9.44
N SER A 25 4.49 23.97 8.44
CA SER A 25 4.43 23.42 7.08
C SER A 25 5.83 23.18 6.52
N ASN A 26 5.94 22.19 5.63
CA ASN A 26 7.15 21.97 4.85
C ASN A 26 7.25 22.99 3.72
N VAL A 27 8.37 23.67 3.63
CA VAL A 27 8.70 24.62 2.58
C VAL A 27 9.95 24.17 1.86
N GLY A 28 9.88 24.03 0.53
CA GLY A 28 11.05 23.75 -0.29
C GLY A 28 11.86 25.02 -0.53
N VAL A 29 12.97 25.18 0.18
CA VAL A 29 13.87 26.33 0.09
C VAL A 29 14.94 26.07 -0.98
N HIS A 30 15.15 27.08 -1.84
CA HIS A 30 16.14 27.03 -2.92
C HIS A 30 17.44 27.73 -2.53
N TYR A 31 17.34 28.85 -1.83
CA TYR A 31 18.49 29.68 -1.49
C TYR A 31 18.48 30.14 -0.04
N LEU A 32 19.67 30.23 0.52
CA LEU A 32 19.92 30.76 1.85
C LEU A 32 20.51 32.18 1.72
N VAL A 33 19.86 33.14 2.40
CA VAL A 33 20.30 34.53 2.46
C VAL A 33 21.07 34.75 3.74
N SER A 34 22.36 35.05 3.63
CA SER A 34 23.23 35.37 4.77
C SER A 34 23.11 36.85 5.11
N LEU A 35 22.74 37.17 6.34
CA LEU A 35 22.60 38.52 6.86
C LEU A 35 23.73 38.89 7.79
N THR A 36 24.33 40.09 7.59
CA THR A 36 25.22 40.65 8.61
C THR A 36 24.43 41.07 9.86
N PRO A 37 25.07 41.29 11.02
CA PRO A 37 24.38 41.78 12.21
C PRO A 37 23.62 43.10 11.99
N GLU A 38 24.09 43.95 11.06
CA GLU A 38 23.46 45.20 10.66
C GLU A 38 22.28 45.01 9.70
N GLY A 39 22.00 43.77 9.27
CA GLY A 39 20.88 43.42 8.37
C GLY A 39 21.19 43.54 6.87
N LYS A 40 22.45 43.69 6.49
CA LYS A 40 22.82 43.72 5.04
C LYS A 40 22.92 42.30 4.49
N VAL A 41 22.47 42.12 3.23
CA VAL A 41 22.60 40.85 2.48
C VAL A 41 24.08 40.65 2.08
N ASP A 42 24.74 39.76 2.79
CA ASP A 42 26.15 39.42 2.54
C ASP A 42 26.30 38.41 1.38
N ALA A 43 25.52 37.33 1.38
CA ALA A 43 25.55 36.34 0.31
C ALA A 43 24.17 35.72 0.09
N ILE A 44 23.93 35.20 -1.11
CA ILE A 44 22.81 34.33 -1.46
C ILE A 44 23.40 33.02 -1.99
N THR A 45 23.24 31.94 -1.25
CA THR A 45 23.87 30.64 -1.55
C THR A 45 22.85 29.58 -1.92
N ASP A 46 23.21 28.70 -2.87
CA ASP A 46 22.39 27.54 -3.24
C ASP A 46 22.23 26.60 -2.04
N TYR A 47 20.98 26.31 -1.66
CA TYR A 47 20.63 25.48 -0.51
C TYR A 47 19.90 24.20 -0.93
N GLN A 48 19.95 23.88 -2.23
CA GLN A 48 19.25 22.74 -2.80
C GLN A 48 20.02 21.42 -2.57
N ASP A 49 19.28 20.34 -2.38
CA ASP A 49 19.85 18.98 -2.35
C ASP A 49 20.22 18.54 -3.77
N ARG A 50 21.41 17.98 -3.95
CA ARG A 50 21.93 17.47 -5.22
C ARG A 50 21.94 15.95 -5.18
N ILE A 51 20.94 15.33 -5.84
CA ILE A 51 20.75 13.88 -5.84
C ILE A 51 21.19 13.32 -7.20
N PRO A 52 22.16 12.39 -7.25
CA PRO A 52 22.53 11.72 -8.50
C PRO A 52 21.42 10.75 -8.92
N GLU A 53 20.85 10.95 -10.11
CA GLU A 53 19.88 10.06 -10.75
C GLU A 53 20.55 9.26 -11.86
N ILE A 54 20.50 7.93 -11.79
CA ILE A 54 21.00 7.06 -12.85
C ILE A 54 19.89 6.89 -13.89
N LEU A 55 20.08 7.46 -15.05
CA LEU A 55 19.16 7.35 -16.18
C LEU A 55 19.17 5.92 -16.77
N LYS A 56 18.10 5.55 -17.48
CA LYS A 56 17.95 4.23 -18.13
C LYS A 56 19.09 3.88 -19.12
N ASN A 57 19.82 4.88 -19.58
CA ASN A 57 21.00 4.72 -20.47
C ASN A 57 22.34 4.63 -19.72
N GLY A 58 22.32 4.49 -18.40
CA GLY A 58 23.51 4.37 -17.54
C GLY A 58 24.24 5.69 -17.26
N LYS A 59 23.77 6.84 -17.78
CA LYS A 59 24.35 8.16 -17.47
C LYS A 59 23.80 8.68 -16.16
N THR A 60 24.67 9.27 -15.34
CA THR A 60 24.28 9.95 -14.10
C THR A 60 23.89 11.40 -14.42
N LYS A 61 22.69 11.80 -14.02
CA LYS A 61 22.20 13.17 -14.04
C LYS A 61 22.07 13.66 -12.60
N ILE A 62 22.61 14.83 -12.31
CA ILE A 62 22.39 15.46 -11.00
C ILE A 62 21.03 16.18 -11.05
N GLN A 63 20.09 15.73 -10.23
CA GLN A 63 18.82 16.41 -10.01
C GLN A 63 18.97 17.34 -8.80
N THR A 64 18.61 18.61 -8.96
CA THR A 64 18.58 19.60 -7.88
C THR A 64 17.16 19.73 -7.38
N ASN A 65 16.95 19.49 -6.08
CA ASN A 65 15.65 19.63 -5.43
C ASN A 65 15.75 20.68 -4.31
N PRO A 66 14.72 21.51 -4.11
CA PRO A 66 14.69 22.44 -2.98
C PRO A 66 14.84 21.66 -1.66
N LYS A 67 15.65 22.15 -0.74
CA LYS A 67 15.79 21.57 0.59
C LYS A 67 14.51 21.80 1.39
N ILE A 68 13.93 20.74 1.89
CA ILE A 68 12.69 20.81 2.66
C ILE A 68 13.02 21.25 4.08
N VAL A 69 12.46 22.36 4.51
CA VAL A 69 12.59 22.92 5.86
C VAL A 69 11.23 23.13 6.51
N ARG A 70 11.18 23.03 7.82
CA ARG A 70 9.98 23.29 8.61
C ARG A 70 9.86 24.78 8.91
N MET A 71 8.75 25.42 8.50
CA MET A 71 8.46 26.82 8.75
C MET A 71 7.06 27.02 9.36
N PRO A 72 6.80 28.14 10.01
CA PRO A 72 5.45 28.54 10.41
C PRO A 72 4.46 28.35 9.27
N LYS A 73 3.29 27.78 9.57
CA LYS A 73 2.29 27.44 8.56
C LYS A 73 1.77 28.69 7.86
N ARG A 74 1.75 28.62 6.53
CA ARG A 74 1.13 29.63 5.71
C ARG A 74 -0.38 29.54 5.81
N THR A 75 -1.04 30.67 6.10
CA THR A 75 -2.48 30.83 5.93
C THR A 75 -2.77 31.23 4.47
N GLU A 76 -3.57 30.43 3.76
CA GLU A 76 -4.04 30.83 2.42
C GLU A 76 -5.18 31.83 2.56
N LYS A 77 -4.92 33.06 2.18
CA LYS A 77 -5.93 34.15 2.13
C LYS A 77 -6.04 34.68 0.71
N SER A 78 -7.21 35.19 0.36
CA SER A 78 -7.48 35.79 -0.96
C SER A 78 -6.89 37.20 -1.13
N ALA A 79 -6.46 37.84 -0.04
CA ALA A 79 -5.82 39.14 -0.02
C ALA A 79 -4.28 39.02 0.05
N ILE A 80 -3.57 40.13 -0.26
CA ILE A 80 -2.12 40.22 -0.04
C ILE A 80 -1.88 40.17 1.46
N ASP A 81 -1.26 39.09 1.94
CA ASP A 81 -0.97 38.84 3.35
C ASP A 81 0.35 38.12 3.49
N SER A 82 1.18 38.50 4.44
CA SER A 82 2.48 37.92 4.67
C SER A 82 2.40 36.74 5.65
N ASN A 83 3.32 35.77 5.46
CA ASN A 83 3.56 34.75 6.47
C ASN A 83 4.46 35.26 7.58
N ILE A 84 4.37 34.65 8.73
CA ILE A 84 5.42 34.72 9.75
C ILE A 84 6.63 33.95 9.22
N ILE A 85 7.81 34.59 9.26
CA ILE A 85 9.04 34.08 8.59
C ILE A 85 8.77 33.80 7.11
N GLU A 86 8.63 34.88 6.35
CA GLU A 86 8.29 34.83 4.94
C GLU A 86 9.43 34.18 4.11
N HIS A 87 9.10 33.54 3.03
CA HIS A 87 10.03 32.83 2.15
C HIS A 87 9.89 33.16 0.66
N ARG A 88 8.87 33.96 0.28
CA ARG A 88 8.59 34.32 -1.12
C ARG A 88 9.34 35.61 -1.49
N PRO A 89 10.02 35.66 -2.66
CA PRO A 89 10.87 36.80 -3.04
C PRO A 89 10.12 38.13 -3.14
N LEU A 90 8.91 38.16 -3.72
CA LEU A 90 8.11 39.38 -3.81
C LEU A 90 7.83 40.02 -2.44
N TYR A 91 7.64 39.20 -1.42
CA TYR A 91 7.38 39.66 -0.06
C TYR A 91 8.67 40.03 0.67
N LEU A 92 9.74 39.28 0.46
CA LEU A 92 11.01 39.53 1.15
C LEU A 92 11.74 40.74 0.63
N PHE A 93 11.82 40.88 -0.70
CA PHE A 93 12.67 41.89 -1.34
C PHE A 93 11.88 43.03 -1.97
N GLY A 94 10.57 42.92 -2.12
CA GLY A 94 9.76 43.95 -2.77
C GLY A 94 10.02 44.11 -4.26
N LEU A 95 10.68 43.15 -4.86
CA LEU A 95 11.13 43.16 -6.26
C LEU A 95 10.50 42.02 -7.04
N SER A 96 10.16 42.24 -8.29
CA SER A 96 9.84 41.18 -9.25
C SER A 96 10.93 41.11 -10.33
N TYR A 97 11.07 39.95 -10.99
CA TYR A 97 11.97 39.80 -12.11
C TYR A 97 11.19 39.84 -13.42
N ALA A 98 11.44 40.85 -14.24
CA ALA A 98 10.80 41.05 -15.53
C ALA A 98 11.86 41.53 -16.57
N GLU A 99 11.73 41.06 -17.80
CA GLU A 99 12.56 41.52 -18.93
C GLU A 99 14.08 41.54 -18.66
N ASP A 100 14.58 40.50 -17.98
CA ASP A 100 15.99 40.32 -17.59
C ASP A 100 16.52 41.39 -16.59
N SER A 101 15.64 42.04 -15.85
CA SER A 101 15.97 43.02 -14.80
C SER A 101 15.08 42.85 -13.57
N MET A 102 15.51 43.48 -12.46
CA MET A 102 14.68 43.60 -11.27
C MET A 102 13.77 44.83 -11.40
N ASP A 103 12.51 44.67 -11.06
CA ASP A 103 11.48 45.70 -11.13
C ASP A 103 10.94 46.02 -9.72
N ALA A 104 11.18 47.28 -9.28
CA ALA A 104 10.66 47.81 -8.02
C ALA A 104 9.29 48.49 -8.18
N ASP A 105 8.87 48.79 -9.41
CA ASP A 105 7.61 49.49 -9.70
C ASP A 105 6.40 48.54 -9.73
N ASP A 106 6.63 47.24 -9.60
CA ASP A 106 5.55 46.23 -9.48
C ASP A 106 4.71 46.48 -8.22
N LYS A 107 3.51 47.08 -8.41
CA LYS A 107 2.58 47.37 -7.32
C LYS A 107 2.22 46.20 -6.42
N LYS A 108 2.27 44.98 -6.96
CA LYS A 108 2.02 43.75 -6.18
C LYS A 108 3.22 43.43 -5.31
N ALA A 109 4.43 43.58 -5.81
CA ALA A 109 5.66 43.35 -5.05
C ALA A 109 5.77 44.36 -3.91
N GLN A 110 5.53 45.67 -4.17
CA GLN A 110 5.53 46.75 -3.17
C GLN A 110 4.56 46.45 -2.01
N LYS A 111 3.26 46.22 -2.31
CA LYS A 111 2.25 45.88 -1.29
C LYS A 111 2.57 44.59 -0.53
N SER A 112 3.16 43.62 -1.20
CA SER A 112 3.58 42.35 -0.58
C SER A 112 4.71 42.57 0.41
N HIS A 113 5.68 43.40 0.06
CA HIS A 113 6.81 43.75 0.92
C HIS A 113 6.36 44.55 2.14
N GLU A 114 5.54 45.59 1.96
CA GLU A 114 4.94 46.36 3.07
C GLU A 114 4.21 45.43 4.07
N ALA A 115 3.41 44.50 3.56
CA ALA A 115 2.73 43.51 4.40
C ALA A 115 3.72 42.61 5.14
N CYS A 116 4.83 42.21 4.47
CA CYS A 116 5.88 41.39 5.06
C CYS A 116 6.62 42.10 6.19
N VAL A 117 7.07 43.32 5.94
CA VAL A 117 7.75 44.17 6.92
C VAL A 117 6.88 44.35 8.16
N LYS A 118 5.63 44.79 7.97
CA LYS A 118 4.68 45.01 9.08
C LYS A 118 4.49 43.76 9.91
N THR A 119 4.06 42.66 9.27
CA THR A 119 3.68 41.40 9.96
C THR A 119 4.87 40.79 10.70
N ASN A 120 6.04 40.81 10.08
CA ASN A 120 7.23 40.17 10.68
C ASN A 120 7.85 41.05 11.78
N LEU A 121 7.87 42.38 11.65
CA LEU A 121 8.35 43.27 12.73
C LEU A 121 7.43 43.16 13.96
N GLU A 122 6.13 43.14 13.79
CA GLU A 122 5.17 42.90 14.89
C GLU A 122 5.41 41.53 15.57
N PHE A 123 5.65 40.49 14.78
CA PHE A 123 5.91 39.17 15.33
C PHE A 123 7.26 39.09 16.06
N LEU A 124 8.29 39.76 15.57
CA LEU A 124 9.63 39.74 16.16
C LEU A 124 9.79 40.68 17.37
N GLU A 125 8.79 41.47 17.73
CA GLU A 125 8.83 42.33 18.89
C GLU A 125 9.10 41.55 20.17
N GLY A 126 10.07 42.03 20.99
CA GLY A 126 10.46 41.38 22.24
C GLY A 126 11.30 40.12 22.10
N LEU A 127 11.64 39.66 20.89
CA LEU A 127 12.59 38.58 20.68
C LEU A 127 14.01 39.16 20.57
N ASP A 128 14.98 38.46 21.16
CA ASP A 128 16.37 38.87 21.13
C ASP A 128 17.28 37.61 20.86
N SER A 129 17.80 37.55 19.66
CA SER A 129 18.87 36.62 19.25
C SER A 129 19.65 37.22 18.08
N PRO A 130 20.89 36.79 17.82
CA PRO A 130 21.72 37.35 16.76
C PRO A 130 21.04 37.36 15.39
N ILE A 131 20.39 36.24 15.00
CA ILE A 131 19.72 36.14 13.68
C ILE A 131 18.41 36.92 13.64
N VAL A 132 17.66 36.98 14.76
CA VAL A 132 16.44 37.76 14.85
C VAL A 132 16.74 39.26 14.72
N ASN A 133 17.81 39.73 15.37
CA ASN A 133 18.22 41.13 15.28
C ASN A 133 18.73 41.46 13.86
N ALA A 134 19.51 40.58 13.24
CA ALA A 134 19.93 40.76 11.87
C ALA A 134 18.73 40.82 10.89
N TYR A 135 17.75 39.96 11.05
CA TYR A 135 16.55 39.93 10.20
C TYR A 135 15.64 41.17 10.45
N ARG A 136 15.51 41.61 11.69
CA ARG A 136 14.80 42.85 12.04
C ARG A 136 15.46 44.04 11.36
N ASN A 137 16.79 44.17 11.47
CA ASN A 137 17.57 45.22 10.81
C ASN A 137 17.43 45.18 9.29
N PHE A 138 17.43 43.96 8.69
CA PHE A 138 17.16 43.78 7.26
C PHE A 138 15.78 44.34 6.89
N LEU A 139 14.70 43.97 7.58
CA LEU A 139 13.34 44.41 7.28
C LEU A 139 13.19 45.94 7.43
N GLN A 140 13.93 46.58 8.35
CA GLN A 140 13.86 48.02 8.59
C GLN A 140 14.69 48.84 7.61
N ASN A 141 15.79 48.30 7.09
CA ASN A 141 16.75 49.02 6.29
C ASN A 141 16.75 48.67 4.80
N TRP A 142 15.98 47.63 4.40
CA TRP A 142 15.89 47.20 3.02
C TRP A 142 14.96 48.11 2.23
N GLU A 143 15.51 48.80 1.24
CA GLU A 143 14.81 49.69 0.31
C GLU A 143 14.83 49.11 -1.10
N PRO A 144 13.73 48.54 -1.64
CA PRO A 144 13.68 47.87 -2.93
C PRO A 144 14.24 48.70 -4.10
N GLU A 145 13.94 50.02 -4.08
CA GLU A 145 14.39 50.91 -5.17
C GLU A 145 15.93 51.00 -5.26
N ASN A 146 16.64 50.86 -4.16
CA ASN A 146 18.10 50.87 -4.13
C ASN A 146 18.72 49.53 -4.54
N GLU A 147 17.93 48.46 -4.65
CA GLU A 147 18.38 47.11 -4.88
C GLU A 147 18.04 46.55 -6.28
N ILE A 148 17.52 47.38 -7.17
CA ILE A 148 17.19 46.99 -8.56
C ILE A 148 18.42 46.51 -9.36
N HIS A 149 19.62 46.95 -9.00
CA HIS A 149 20.88 46.54 -9.59
C HIS A 149 21.66 45.53 -8.73
N ASN A 150 21.05 44.93 -7.72
CA ASN A 150 21.73 43.96 -6.89
C ASN A 150 22.09 42.69 -7.69
N GLY A 151 23.37 42.55 -7.99
CA GLY A 151 23.88 41.44 -8.81
C GLY A 151 23.56 40.07 -8.25
N LYS A 152 23.50 39.92 -6.90
CA LYS A 152 23.18 38.65 -6.24
C LYS A 152 21.74 38.19 -6.51
N LEU A 153 20.81 39.15 -6.69
CA LEU A 153 19.41 38.85 -7.04
C LEU A 153 19.26 38.64 -8.57
N ILE A 154 19.92 39.46 -9.37
CA ILE A 154 19.90 39.37 -10.85
C ILE A 154 20.44 38.05 -11.34
N ASP A 155 21.52 37.54 -10.73
CA ASP A 155 22.15 36.27 -11.06
C ASP A 155 21.22 35.04 -10.87
N LEU A 156 20.12 35.16 -10.10
CA LEU A 156 19.11 34.11 -9.94
C LEU A 156 18.25 33.94 -11.22
N GLY A 157 18.16 34.95 -12.07
CA GLY A 157 17.51 34.92 -13.37
C GLY A 157 15.99 34.70 -13.33
N LYS A 158 15.46 34.28 -14.48
CA LYS A 158 14.00 34.14 -14.73
C LYS A 158 13.20 33.32 -13.70
N LYS A 159 13.85 32.44 -12.97
CA LYS A 159 13.19 31.60 -11.95
C LYS A 159 13.07 32.29 -10.59
N TYR A 160 13.65 33.48 -10.41
CA TYR A 160 13.61 34.25 -9.15
C TYR A 160 12.21 34.29 -8.54
N ASN A 161 11.19 34.67 -9.31
CA ASN A 161 9.81 34.78 -8.83
C ASN A 161 9.23 33.47 -8.26
N THR A 162 9.81 32.33 -8.60
CA THR A 162 9.38 31.00 -8.16
C THR A 162 10.20 30.42 -7.02
N PHE A 163 11.38 30.98 -6.76
CA PHE A 163 12.27 30.51 -5.72
C PHE A 163 11.72 30.80 -4.31
N ARG A 164 12.25 30.09 -3.34
CA ARG A 164 11.95 30.27 -1.91
C ARG A 164 13.26 30.42 -1.18
N PHE A 165 13.25 31.29 -0.19
CA PHE A 165 14.42 31.73 0.55
C PHE A 165 14.27 31.44 2.05
N ALA A 166 15.41 31.20 2.71
CA ALA A 166 15.52 31.20 4.15
C ALA A 166 16.69 32.09 4.56
N PHE A 167 16.77 32.46 5.82
CA PHE A 167 17.77 33.38 6.33
C PHE A 167 18.71 32.70 7.31
N CYS A 168 20.00 33.04 7.25
CA CYS A 168 21.02 32.66 8.20
C CYS A 168 21.91 33.85 8.60
N LEU A 169 22.68 33.70 9.65
CA LEU A 169 23.66 34.70 10.08
C LEU A 169 24.92 34.61 9.22
N SER A 170 25.45 35.73 8.74
CA SER A 170 26.72 35.79 8.02
C SER A 170 27.85 35.25 8.88
N GLY A 171 28.73 34.45 8.27
CA GLY A 171 29.80 33.74 8.96
C GLY A 171 29.37 32.50 9.74
N ASN A 172 28.07 32.23 9.91
CA ASN A 172 27.56 31.04 10.58
C ASN A 172 26.25 30.56 9.93
N PRO A 173 26.30 29.80 8.82
CA PRO A 173 25.13 29.37 8.09
C PRO A 173 24.23 28.38 8.81
N ASP A 174 24.69 27.80 9.92
CA ASP A 174 23.90 26.89 10.76
C ASP A 174 22.94 27.64 11.69
N ILE A 175 23.13 28.96 11.90
CA ILE A 175 22.21 29.79 12.65
C ILE A 175 21.10 30.28 11.73
N LEU A 176 20.01 29.50 11.68
CA LEU A 176 18.88 29.71 10.80
C LEU A 176 17.71 30.42 11.52
N LEU A 177 17.11 31.42 10.89
CA LEU A 177 16.00 32.18 11.47
C LEU A 177 14.79 31.29 11.84
N HIS A 178 14.41 30.38 10.95
CA HIS A 178 13.27 29.49 11.15
C HIS A 178 13.53 28.36 12.18
N GLU A 179 14.79 28.15 12.55
CA GLU A 179 15.20 27.19 13.56
C GLU A 179 15.48 27.85 14.94
N ASP A 180 15.47 29.19 14.99
CA ASP A 180 15.74 29.93 16.22
C ASP A 180 14.77 29.55 17.34
N PRO A 181 15.26 29.19 18.54
CA PRO A 181 14.41 28.73 19.65
C PRO A 181 13.40 29.79 20.14
N ALA A 182 13.76 31.07 20.10
CA ALA A 182 12.87 32.16 20.55
C ALA A 182 11.72 32.35 19.53
N VAL A 183 12.03 32.27 18.23
CA VAL A 183 11.05 32.31 17.13
C VAL A 183 10.08 31.14 17.26
N LYS A 184 10.57 29.90 17.42
CA LYS A 184 9.73 28.72 17.60
C LYS A 184 8.81 28.83 18.81
N LYS A 185 9.36 29.21 19.95
CA LYS A 185 8.59 29.37 21.20
C LYS A 185 7.47 30.39 21.04
N LYS A 186 7.76 31.56 20.46
CA LYS A 186 6.75 32.61 20.25
C LYS A 186 5.67 32.19 19.25
N TRP A 187 6.06 31.43 18.21
CA TRP A 187 5.10 30.87 17.25
C TRP A 187 4.16 29.86 17.92
N GLU A 188 4.69 28.95 18.73
CA GLU A 188 3.89 27.97 19.48
C GLU A 188 2.95 28.65 20.50
N GLN A 189 3.42 29.68 21.18
CA GLN A 189 2.57 30.52 22.05
C GLN A 189 1.43 31.17 21.26
N ARG A 190 1.71 31.77 20.10
CA ARG A 190 0.69 32.37 19.24
C ARG A 190 -0.36 31.37 18.75
N ILE A 191 0.05 30.15 18.41
CA ILE A 191 -0.89 29.08 18.07
C ILE A 191 -1.80 28.76 19.25
N GLN A 192 -1.25 28.69 20.45
CA GLN A 192 -2.03 28.44 21.66
C GLN A 192 -2.97 29.60 21.99
N GLU A 193 -2.51 30.85 21.89
CA GLU A 193 -3.34 32.05 22.08
C GLU A 193 -4.53 32.11 21.12
N VAL A 194 -4.32 31.72 19.84
CA VAL A 194 -5.42 31.65 18.86
C VAL A 194 -6.43 30.57 19.25
N LYS A 195 -5.98 29.46 19.82
CA LYS A 195 -6.87 28.40 20.33
C LYS A 195 -7.64 28.84 21.56
N ASP A 196 -7.00 29.60 22.43
CA ASP A 196 -7.59 30.07 23.68
C ASP A 196 -8.45 31.35 23.49
N SER A 197 -8.25 32.09 22.38
CA SER A 197 -9.00 33.27 22.08
C SER A 197 -10.45 32.92 21.69
N LYS A 198 -11.40 33.43 22.50
CA LYS A 198 -12.85 33.23 22.28
C LYS A 198 -13.42 34.07 21.11
N ASP A 199 -12.61 34.88 20.43
CA ASP A 199 -13.08 35.94 19.52
C ASP A 199 -13.00 35.63 18.01
N GLY A 200 -12.73 34.39 17.62
CA GLY A 200 -12.58 34.02 16.21
C GLY A 200 -13.71 33.20 15.63
N GLY A 201 -14.86 33.82 15.31
CA GLY A 201 -15.98 33.11 14.65
C GLY A 201 -16.77 32.21 15.59
N SER A 202 -17.97 31.76 15.21
CA SER A 202 -18.82 30.93 16.05
C SER A 202 -18.06 29.68 16.54
N ASN A 203 -17.55 29.70 17.79
CA ASN A 203 -17.01 28.53 18.45
C ASN A 203 -18.16 27.53 18.65
N VAL A 204 -18.19 26.53 17.80
CA VAL A 204 -19.17 25.44 17.85
C VAL A 204 -18.47 24.19 18.33
N GLN A 205 -19.18 23.34 19.04
CA GLN A 205 -18.64 22.06 19.45
C GLN A 205 -18.23 21.20 18.23
N CYS A 206 -16.96 20.85 18.16
CA CYS A 206 -16.43 19.99 17.12
C CYS A 206 -17.00 18.59 17.27
N ALA A 207 -17.61 18.06 16.21
CA ALA A 207 -18.18 16.72 16.19
C ALA A 207 -17.13 15.58 16.33
N ILE A 208 -15.83 15.88 16.19
CA ILE A 208 -14.73 14.91 16.27
C ILE A 208 -14.05 14.91 17.63
N THR A 209 -13.74 16.11 18.17
CA THR A 209 -13.00 16.25 19.43
C THR A 209 -13.91 16.48 20.64
N GLY A 210 -15.12 16.98 20.41
CA GLY A 210 -16.04 17.41 21.47
C GLY A 210 -15.71 18.79 22.07
N GLU A 211 -14.63 19.42 21.66
CA GLU A 211 -14.16 20.72 22.12
C GLU A 211 -14.83 21.85 21.33
N ASN A 212 -15.02 23.00 21.95
CA ASN A 212 -15.47 24.20 21.27
C ASN A 212 -14.26 24.83 20.56
N ALA A 213 -14.35 24.93 19.23
CA ALA A 213 -13.26 25.43 18.40
C ALA A 213 -13.78 26.04 17.09
N PRO A 214 -12.99 26.89 16.40
CA PRO A 214 -13.34 27.38 15.07
C PRO A 214 -13.55 26.22 14.08
N ILE A 215 -14.65 26.28 13.33
CA ILE A 215 -15.02 25.26 12.36
C ILE A 215 -14.34 25.54 11.01
N ALA A 216 -13.77 24.51 10.39
CA ALA A 216 -13.15 24.62 9.08
C ALA A 216 -14.20 24.90 7.99
N ARG A 217 -14.12 26.06 7.35
CA ARG A 217 -15.00 26.41 6.23
C ARG A 217 -14.78 25.58 4.99
N ILE A 218 -13.51 25.27 4.69
CA ILE A 218 -13.09 24.46 3.55
C ILE A 218 -12.05 23.47 4.06
N HIS A 219 -12.24 22.19 3.74
CA HIS A 219 -11.29 21.15 4.15
C HIS A 219 -10.13 21.01 3.15
N ASN A 220 -8.97 20.72 3.67
CA ASN A 220 -7.77 20.47 2.86
C ASN A 220 -7.95 19.24 1.97
N LYS A 221 -7.32 19.28 0.80
CA LYS A 221 -7.38 18.17 -0.16
C LYS A 221 -6.41 17.06 0.22
N ILE A 222 -6.87 15.84 0.01
CA ILE A 222 -6.09 14.61 0.16
C ILE A 222 -5.32 14.35 -1.14
N LYS A 223 -4.00 14.21 -1.03
CA LYS A 223 -3.08 14.01 -2.16
C LYS A 223 -2.61 12.56 -2.26
N GLY A 224 -2.19 12.14 -3.45
CA GLY A 224 -1.58 10.81 -3.64
C GLY A 224 -2.57 9.65 -3.72
N VAL A 225 -3.87 9.90 -3.86
CA VAL A 225 -4.88 8.88 -4.11
C VAL A 225 -4.72 8.38 -5.55
N TYR A 226 -4.57 7.07 -5.73
CA TYR A 226 -4.44 6.46 -7.06
C TYR A 226 -5.70 6.72 -7.91
N GLY A 227 -5.52 7.22 -9.13
CA GLY A 227 -6.62 7.60 -10.03
C GLY A 227 -7.35 8.90 -9.63
N GLY A 228 -6.92 9.59 -8.56
CA GLY A 228 -7.46 10.88 -8.15
C GLY A 228 -6.85 12.05 -8.91
N GLN A 229 -7.39 13.26 -8.68
CA GLN A 229 -6.88 14.48 -9.29
C GLN A 229 -5.49 14.84 -8.74
N ALA A 230 -4.61 15.36 -9.58
CA ALA A 230 -3.27 15.80 -9.18
C ALA A 230 -3.32 16.92 -8.12
N SER A 231 -4.33 17.80 -8.17
CA SER A 231 -4.59 18.83 -7.15
C SER A 231 -5.09 18.27 -5.82
N GLY A 232 -5.38 16.96 -5.75
CA GLY A 232 -5.97 16.28 -4.60
C GLY A 232 -7.49 16.16 -4.66
N THR A 233 -8.04 15.28 -3.81
CA THR A 233 -9.46 14.95 -3.66
C THR A 233 -9.97 15.37 -2.28
N GLY A 234 -11.24 15.78 -2.18
CA GLY A 234 -11.84 16.15 -0.89
C GLY A 234 -12.48 14.96 -0.18
N LEU A 235 -12.17 14.76 1.10
CA LEU A 235 -12.87 13.77 1.93
C LEU A 235 -14.21 14.33 2.45
N VAL A 236 -14.20 15.55 2.92
CA VAL A 236 -15.38 16.31 3.38
C VAL A 236 -15.52 17.54 2.49
N THR A 237 -16.59 17.63 1.73
CA THR A 237 -16.83 18.74 0.78
C THR A 237 -18.32 18.97 0.62
N PHE A 238 -18.71 20.25 0.62
CA PHE A 238 -20.08 20.73 0.41
C PHE A 238 -20.03 21.83 -0.66
N ASN A 239 -20.11 21.43 -1.93
CA ASN A 239 -19.93 22.34 -3.05
C ASN A 239 -21.27 22.73 -3.72
N ASN A 240 -22.32 21.96 -3.48
CA ASN A 240 -23.62 22.19 -4.08
C ASN A 240 -24.60 22.80 -3.08
N PRO A 241 -25.46 23.74 -3.50
CA PRO A 241 -26.50 24.30 -2.63
C PRO A 241 -27.43 23.25 -2.00
N SER A 242 -27.65 22.12 -2.71
CA SER A 242 -28.46 20.99 -2.21
C SER A 242 -27.81 20.24 -1.02
N GLU A 243 -26.54 20.48 -0.75
CA GLU A 243 -25.82 19.89 0.38
C GLU A 243 -25.91 20.78 1.64
N ASN A 244 -26.44 22.01 1.51
CA ASN A 244 -26.60 22.93 2.62
C ASN A 244 -27.82 22.59 3.47
N SER A 245 -27.68 22.69 4.79
CA SER A 245 -28.73 22.42 5.77
C SER A 245 -28.76 23.49 6.86
N TYR A 246 -29.90 23.78 7.38
CA TYR A 246 -30.10 24.70 8.53
C TYR A 246 -29.45 26.07 8.33
N GLY A 247 -29.36 26.57 7.10
CA GLY A 247 -28.72 27.87 6.79
C GLY A 247 -27.19 27.85 6.82
N ASN A 248 -26.56 26.66 7.01
CA ASN A 248 -25.12 26.52 6.93
C ASN A 248 -24.65 26.39 5.48
N GLU A 249 -23.51 26.98 5.18
CA GLU A 249 -22.84 26.88 3.88
C GLU A 249 -21.52 26.11 4.01
N GLN A 250 -21.13 25.45 2.92
CA GLN A 250 -19.87 24.73 2.84
C GLN A 250 -19.67 23.75 4.02
N SER A 251 -18.44 23.63 4.54
CA SER A 251 -18.13 22.64 5.58
C SER A 251 -18.65 23.02 6.97
N TYR A 252 -19.31 24.18 7.14
CA TYR A 252 -20.08 24.44 8.34
C TYR A 252 -21.24 23.46 8.55
N ASN A 253 -21.62 22.72 7.51
CA ASN A 253 -22.54 21.58 7.59
C ASN A 253 -21.98 20.35 8.33
N SER A 254 -20.67 20.30 8.63
CA SER A 254 -20.02 19.12 9.23
C SER A 254 -19.54 19.31 10.67
N ASN A 255 -19.51 20.55 11.18
CA ASN A 255 -19.01 20.94 12.52
C ASN A 255 -17.64 20.28 12.88
N ILE A 256 -16.70 20.28 11.94
CA ILE A 256 -15.34 19.77 12.16
C ILE A 256 -14.40 20.96 12.32
N SER A 257 -13.68 21.02 13.46
CA SER A 257 -12.77 22.12 13.74
C SER A 257 -11.58 22.16 12.76
N GLU A 258 -10.98 23.33 12.58
CA GLU A 258 -9.78 23.51 11.76
C GLU A 258 -8.66 22.58 12.21
N THR A 259 -8.43 22.45 13.51
CA THR A 259 -7.44 21.53 14.10
C THR A 259 -7.72 20.07 13.74
N ALA A 260 -8.98 19.62 13.89
CA ALA A 260 -9.34 18.24 13.54
C ALA A 260 -9.20 17.99 12.03
N MET A 261 -9.57 18.99 11.20
CA MET A 261 -9.41 18.93 9.75
C MET A 261 -7.95 18.81 9.35
N GLU A 262 -7.04 19.56 9.95
CA GLU A 262 -5.61 19.47 9.71
C GLU A 262 -5.05 18.11 10.12
N LYS A 263 -5.35 17.64 11.33
CA LYS A 263 -4.89 16.37 11.85
C LYS A 263 -5.27 15.19 10.95
N TYR A 264 -6.54 15.06 10.58
CA TYR A 264 -6.95 13.94 9.75
C TYR A 264 -6.40 14.03 8.32
N THR A 265 -6.24 15.23 7.79
CA THR A 265 -5.68 15.45 6.45
C THR A 265 -4.20 15.03 6.39
N GLU A 266 -3.42 15.48 7.36
CA GLU A 266 -1.99 15.16 7.44
C GLU A 266 -1.77 13.66 7.68
N ALA A 267 -2.53 13.03 8.60
CA ALA A 267 -2.46 11.59 8.82
C ALA A 267 -2.81 10.80 7.55
N LEU A 268 -3.86 11.21 6.83
CA LEU A 268 -4.28 10.53 5.60
C LEU A 268 -3.26 10.73 4.47
N ASN A 269 -2.70 11.93 4.34
CA ASN A 269 -1.62 12.21 3.39
C ASN A 269 -0.36 11.38 3.71
N TYR A 270 0.01 11.25 5.00
CA TYR A 270 1.10 10.39 5.45
C TYR A 270 0.89 8.93 5.02
N LEU A 271 -0.28 8.36 5.29
CA LEU A 271 -0.64 6.99 4.91
C LEU A 271 -0.59 6.78 3.38
N LEU A 272 -0.90 7.81 2.59
CA LEU A 272 -0.87 7.78 1.13
C LEU A 272 0.53 7.96 0.54
N GLN A 273 1.48 8.49 1.32
CA GLN A 273 2.87 8.60 0.91
C GLN A 273 3.54 7.20 0.94
N GLY A 274 4.45 6.96 0.01
CA GLY A 274 5.18 5.70 -0.01
C GLY A 274 4.31 4.45 -0.29
N ARG A 275 4.81 3.29 0.15
CA ARG A 275 4.17 1.98 -0.09
C ARG A 275 3.84 1.20 1.19
N LYS A 276 4.26 1.68 2.36
CA LYS A 276 4.18 0.93 3.62
C LYS A 276 2.79 0.78 4.22
N HIS A 277 1.89 1.72 3.91
CA HIS A 277 0.55 1.81 4.52
C HIS A 277 -0.58 1.59 3.52
N LYS A 278 -0.29 1.09 2.30
CA LYS A 278 -1.30 0.94 1.27
C LYS A 278 -1.12 -0.28 0.37
N ILE A 279 -2.25 -0.84 -0.04
CA ILE A 279 -2.36 -1.88 -1.08
C ILE A 279 -3.30 -1.36 -2.16
N LEU A 280 -2.92 -1.53 -3.43
CA LEU A 280 -3.75 -1.17 -4.57
C LEU A 280 -4.47 -2.42 -5.10
N LEU A 281 -5.79 -2.40 -5.08
CA LEU A 281 -6.66 -3.38 -5.71
C LEU A 281 -7.39 -2.72 -6.88
N ASP A 282 -6.76 -2.71 -8.05
CA ASP A 282 -7.22 -2.00 -9.25
C ASP A 282 -7.48 -0.51 -8.99
N ASP A 283 -8.72 -0.09 -8.81
CA ASP A 283 -9.11 1.29 -8.53
C ASP A 283 -9.41 1.56 -7.04
N LEU A 284 -9.32 0.54 -6.19
CA LEU A 284 -9.48 0.63 -4.75
C LEU A 284 -8.12 0.74 -4.07
N THR A 285 -7.92 1.78 -3.30
CA THR A 285 -6.77 1.91 -2.40
C THR A 285 -7.18 1.46 -1.00
N ILE A 286 -6.52 0.44 -0.47
CA ILE A 286 -6.69 0.00 0.91
C ILE A 286 -5.55 0.59 1.73
N LEU A 287 -5.90 1.46 2.67
CA LEU A 287 -4.98 2.00 3.66
C LEU A 287 -5.08 1.17 4.94
N PHE A 288 -3.96 1.03 5.63
CA PHE A 288 -3.92 0.33 6.91
C PHE A 288 -2.84 0.91 7.82
N TRP A 289 -3.09 0.87 9.12
CA TRP A 289 -2.15 1.33 10.14
C TRP A 289 -2.46 0.73 11.52
N ALA A 290 -1.42 0.55 12.31
CA ALA A 290 -1.52 0.25 13.73
C ALA A 290 -1.57 1.55 14.56
N MET A 291 -2.30 1.55 15.65
CA MET A 291 -2.40 2.71 16.55
C MET A 291 -1.18 2.79 17.49
N ASN A 292 0.01 2.75 16.91
CA ASN A 292 1.30 2.94 17.58
C ASN A 292 2.25 3.75 16.67
N SER A 293 3.45 4.04 17.16
CA SER A 293 4.47 4.79 16.42
C SER A 293 5.44 3.91 15.64
N GLY A 294 5.44 2.59 15.88
CA GLY A 294 6.22 1.61 15.15
C GLY A 294 5.61 1.30 13.77
N GLU A 295 6.35 0.60 12.94
CA GLU A 295 5.91 0.13 11.61
C GLU A 295 5.97 -1.40 11.49
N ALA A 296 6.34 -2.09 12.59
CA ALA A 296 6.54 -3.54 12.58
C ALA A 296 5.25 -4.31 12.23
N CYS A 297 4.09 -3.83 12.70
CA CYS A 297 2.80 -4.43 12.35
C CYS A 297 2.48 -4.29 10.86
N GLU A 298 2.72 -3.13 10.28
CA GLU A 298 2.49 -2.84 8.86
C GLU A 298 3.47 -3.61 7.98
N ASP A 299 4.74 -3.65 8.36
CA ASP A 299 5.77 -4.40 7.63
C ASP A 299 5.45 -5.91 7.63
N LEU A 300 5.04 -6.48 8.77
CA LEU A 300 4.62 -7.88 8.86
C LEU A 300 3.33 -8.12 8.07
N PHE A 301 2.36 -7.22 8.15
CA PHE A 301 1.12 -7.31 7.36
C PHE A 301 1.41 -7.35 5.86
N LEU A 302 2.26 -6.46 5.37
CA LEU A 302 2.69 -6.44 3.97
C LEU A 302 3.47 -7.71 3.59
N ALA A 303 4.39 -8.14 4.45
CA ALA A 303 5.19 -9.33 4.20
C ALA A 303 4.33 -10.60 4.08
N THR A 304 3.29 -10.72 4.91
CA THR A 304 2.39 -11.87 4.93
C THR A 304 1.36 -11.87 3.80
N LEU A 305 0.91 -10.69 3.38
CA LEU A 305 -0.21 -10.55 2.45
C LEU A 305 0.20 -10.11 1.04
N ASN A 306 1.13 -9.18 0.91
CA ASN A 306 1.39 -8.56 -0.41
C ASN A 306 2.88 -8.39 -0.74
N ARG A 307 3.71 -9.27 -0.28
CA ARG A 307 5.15 -9.22 -0.48
C ARG A 307 5.55 -9.11 -1.94
N GLU A 308 6.30 -8.07 -2.31
CA GLU A 308 7.11 -8.06 -3.53
C GLU A 308 8.34 -8.96 -3.32
N PRO A 309 8.80 -9.68 -4.35
CA PRO A 309 9.91 -10.60 -4.22
C PRO A 309 11.23 -9.83 -4.09
N ASP A 310 11.55 -9.37 -2.91
CA ASP A 310 12.92 -9.02 -2.56
C ASP A 310 13.63 -10.31 -2.13
N LYS A 311 14.53 -10.80 -2.96
CA LYS A 311 15.10 -12.14 -2.85
C LYS A 311 15.86 -12.38 -1.54
N MET A 312 16.40 -11.35 -0.88
CA MET A 312 17.21 -11.52 0.33
C MET A 312 16.41 -11.82 1.60
N ASN A 313 15.16 -11.37 1.71
CA ASN A 313 14.33 -11.58 2.90
C ASN A 313 13.26 -12.66 2.75
N ALA A 314 13.20 -13.32 1.57
CA ALA A 314 12.16 -14.28 1.24
C ALA A 314 12.15 -15.49 2.18
N GLU A 315 13.28 -16.12 2.35
CA GLU A 315 13.42 -17.34 3.15
C GLU A 315 13.20 -17.06 4.65
N ALA A 316 13.73 -15.95 5.14
CA ALA A 316 13.53 -15.55 6.55
C ALA A 316 12.05 -15.31 6.88
N THR A 317 11.33 -14.62 5.97
CA THR A 317 9.88 -14.39 6.15
C THR A 317 9.09 -15.69 6.02
N ASP A 318 9.39 -16.55 5.05
CA ASP A 318 8.72 -17.84 4.90
C ASP A 318 8.95 -18.73 6.13
N LYS A 319 10.17 -18.72 6.70
CA LYS A 319 10.49 -19.44 7.95
C LYS A 319 9.70 -18.86 9.13
N MET A 320 9.69 -17.55 9.31
CA MET A 320 8.92 -16.89 10.38
C MET A 320 7.42 -17.22 10.28
N LEU A 321 6.84 -17.18 9.08
CA LEU A 321 5.44 -17.53 8.86
C LEU A 321 5.17 -19.02 9.12
N GLN A 322 6.10 -19.89 8.73
CA GLN A 322 6.03 -21.32 9.02
C GLN A 322 6.05 -21.59 10.53
N ASP A 323 6.92 -20.92 11.28
CA ASP A 323 7.01 -21.03 12.73
C ASP A 323 5.72 -20.52 13.41
N LEU A 324 5.19 -19.38 12.97
CA LEU A 324 3.89 -18.85 13.44
C LEU A 324 2.73 -19.80 13.13
N MET A 325 2.72 -20.43 11.95
CA MET A 325 1.70 -21.41 11.57
C MET A 325 1.80 -22.72 12.35
N ALA A 326 3.00 -23.20 12.64
CA ALA A 326 3.20 -24.41 13.43
C ALA A 326 2.60 -24.26 14.84
N ASN A 327 2.74 -23.09 15.44
CA ASN A 327 2.20 -22.74 16.75
C ASN A 327 0.73 -22.31 16.73
N SER A 328 0.16 -22.10 15.54
CA SER A 328 -1.25 -21.68 15.40
C SER A 328 -2.28 -22.74 15.81
N LYS A 329 -1.88 -23.96 16.14
CA LYS A 329 -2.74 -25.00 16.71
C LYS A 329 -3.03 -24.77 18.20
N ASP A 330 -2.15 -24.06 18.91
CA ASP A 330 -2.31 -23.65 20.30
C ASP A 330 -2.32 -22.12 20.39
N ALA A 331 -3.47 -21.56 20.73
CA ALA A 331 -3.65 -20.11 20.86
C ALA A 331 -2.65 -19.47 21.84
N ARG A 332 -2.24 -20.19 22.91
CA ARG A 332 -1.26 -19.70 23.88
C ARG A 332 0.17 -19.73 23.31
N ALA A 333 0.51 -20.74 22.52
CA ALA A 333 1.81 -20.83 21.86
C ALA A 333 1.96 -19.75 20.78
N TYR A 334 0.90 -19.55 19.99
CA TYR A 334 0.81 -18.48 19.00
C TYR A 334 0.98 -17.08 19.64
N GLN A 335 0.26 -16.83 20.74
CA GLN A 335 0.32 -15.57 21.47
C GLN A 335 1.72 -15.30 22.02
N ARG A 336 2.34 -16.30 22.69
CA ARG A 336 3.73 -16.17 23.19
C ARG A 336 4.75 -15.91 22.07
N GLN A 337 4.53 -16.49 20.91
CA GLN A 337 5.43 -16.26 19.77
C GLN A 337 5.24 -14.86 19.17
N LEU A 338 4.03 -14.34 19.10
CA LEU A 338 3.79 -12.93 18.72
C LEU A 338 4.44 -11.97 19.71
N GLU A 339 4.31 -12.23 21.02
CA GLU A 339 4.95 -11.44 22.08
C GLU A 339 6.48 -11.49 22.01
N SER A 340 7.07 -12.55 21.44
CA SER A 340 8.52 -12.68 21.23
C SER A 340 9.05 -11.97 19.99
N LEU A 341 8.17 -11.47 19.13
CA LEU A 341 8.58 -10.65 18.00
C LEU A 341 8.78 -9.21 18.51
N ASP A 342 10.01 -8.74 18.46
CA ASP A 342 10.36 -7.38 18.86
C ASP A 342 9.47 -6.36 18.13
N ASP A 343 8.98 -5.38 18.89
CA ASP A 343 8.14 -4.26 18.42
C ASP A 343 6.70 -4.60 17.95
N ILE A 344 6.22 -5.83 18.13
CA ILE A 344 4.83 -6.16 17.79
C ILE A 344 3.96 -6.20 19.05
N ASP A 345 3.07 -5.22 19.18
CA ASP A 345 1.98 -5.27 20.17
C ASP A 345 0.76 -5.98 19.56
N GLU A 346 0.50 -7.21 20.00
CA GLU A 346 -0.63 -8.04 19.53
C GLU A 346 -2.00 -7.42 19.81
N LYS A 347 -2.10 -6.61 20.86
CA LYS A 347 -3.34 -5.95 21.29
C LYS A 347 -3.58 -4.63 20.59
N VAL A 348 -2.60 -4.15 19.84
CA VAL A 348 -2.72 -2.88 19.13
C VAL A 348 -3.95 -2.87 18.22
N VAL A 349 -4.64 -1.76 18.23
CA VAL A 349 -5.76 -1.55 17.31
C VAL A 349 -5.21 -1.30 15.91
N PHE A 350 -5.66 -2.10 14.98
CA PHE A 350 -5.31 -2.03 13.57
C PHE A 350 -6.51 -1.55 12.76
N TYR A 351 -6.30 -0.52 11.97
CA TYR A 351 -7.31 0.02 11.08
C TYR A 351 -7.04 -0.37 9.64
N MET A 352 -8.11 -0.64 8.89
CA MET A 352 -8.10 -0.81 7.44
C MET A 352 -9.20 0.03 6.83
N VAL A 353 -8.88 0.76 5.77
CA VAL A 353 -9.81 1.68 5.12
C VAL A 353 -9.72 1.54 3.61
N GLY A 354 -10.82 1.21 2.98
CA GLY A 354 -10.94 1.20 1.52
C GLY A 354 -11.40 2.55 0.99
N ILE A 355 -10.59 3.19 0.15
CA ILE A 355 -10.89 4.46 -0.48
C ILE A 355 -10.80 4.37 -2.00
N LYS A 356 -11.67 5.11 -2.68
CA LYS A 356 -11.70 5.21 -4.14
C LYS A 356 -11.95 6.65 -4.56
N PRO A 357 -11.23 7.19 -5.57
CA PRO A 357 -11.55 8.51 -6.08
C PRO A 357 -12.91 8.51 -6.81
N ASN A 358 -13.66 9.58 -6.64
CA ASN A 358 -14.90 9.86 -7.35
C ASN A 358 -14.89 11.32 -7.78
N ALA A 359 -14.39 11.58 -9.00
CA ALA A 359 -14.10 12.91 -9.51
C ALA A 359 -13.20 13.73 -8.53
N SER A 360 -13.68 14.87 -8.02
CA SER A 360 -12.95 15.70 -7.05
C SER A 360 -13.09 15.24 -5.59
N ARG A 361 -13.87 14.19 -5.34
CA ARG A 361 -14.18 13.68 -3.99
C ARG A 361 -13.52 12.32 -3.73
N LEU A 362 -13.39 11.97 -2.47
CA LEU A 362 -12.94 10.68 -2.01
C LEU A 362 -14.13 9.87 -1.50
N SER A 363 -14.36 8.69 -2.08
CA SER A 363 -15.39 7.76 -1.65
C SER A 363 -14.80 6.76 -0.65
N LEU A 364 -15.36 6.71 0.54
CA LEU A 364 -15.09 5.69 1.54
C LEU A 364 -15.89 4.42 1.19
N LYS A 365 -15.23 3.30 1.00
CA LYS A 365 -15.86 2.00 0.69
C LYS A 365 -16.10 1.17 1.93
N PHE A 366 -15.13 1.10 2.80
CA PHE A 366 -15.25 0.44 4.11
C PHE A 366 -14.27 1.06 5.10
N ILE A 367 -14.55 0.88 6.37
CA ILE A 367 -13.61 1.13 7.46
C ILE A 367 -13.75 0.00 8.49
N ASP A 368 -12.63 -0.57 8.86
CA ASP A 368 -12.50 -1.60 9.86
C ASP A 368 -11.57 -1.22 10.99
N ARG A 369 -11.92 -1.71 12.16
CA ARG A 369 -11.14 -1.60 13.38
C ARG A 369 -11.07 -2.97 14.03
N LYS A 370 -9.89 -3.58 14.06
CA LYS A 370 -9.64 -4.93 14.59
C LYS A 370 -8.45 -4.91 15.55
N ARG A 371 -8.27 -5.98 16.30
CA ARG A 371 -6.98 -6.27 16.92
C ARG A 371 -6.02 -6.76 15.85
N TYR A 372 -4.78 -6.37 15.93
CA TYR A 372 -3.78 -6.82 14.96
C TYR A 372 -3.61 -8.34 14.94
N SER A 373 -3.60 -8.97 16.14
CA SER A 373 -3.55 -10.43 16.28
C SER A 373 -4.65 -11.17 15.51
N ASP A 374 -5.88 -10.65 15.49
CA ASP A 374 -6.99 -11.28 14.79
C ASP A 374 -6.80 -11.24 13.27
N VAL A 375 -6.29 -10.11 12.76
CA VAL A 375 -6.00 -9.93 11.33
C VAL A 375 -4.87 -10.87 10.90
N LEU A 376 -3.79 -10.91 11.67
CA LEU A 376 -2.64 -11.77 11.37
C LEU A 376 -3.04 -13.26 11.44
N TRP A 377 -3.84 -13.66 12.44
CA TRP A 377 -4.38 -15.00 12.54
C TRP A 377 -5.12 -15.43 11.27
N ASN A 378 -6.03 -14.60 10.77
CA ASN A 378 -6.79 -14.89 9.56
C ASN A 378 -5.91 -15.03 8.32
N ILE A 379 -4.86 -14.20 8.21
CA ILE A 379 -3.88 -14.31 7.12
C ILE A 379 -3.10 -15.63 7.23
N LEU A 380 -2.68 -16.02 8.42
CA LEU A 380 -1.98 -17.30 8.64
C LEU A 380 -2.89 -18.49 8.31
N GLN A 381 -4.17 -18.44 8.69
CA GLN A 381 -5.14 -19.46 8.28
C GLN A 381 -5.30 -19.53 6.76
N PHE A 382 -5.32 -18.38 6.07
CA PHE A 382 -5.29 -18.35 4.60
C PHE A 382 -4.05 -19.04 4.04
N GLN A 383 -2.86 -18.76 4.56
CA GLN A 383 -1.62 -19.39 4.10
C GLN A 383 -1.65 -20.91 4.33
N LYS A 384 -2.19 -21.37 5.45
CA LYS A 384 -2.40 -22.78 5.78
C LYS A 384 -3.41 -23.43 4.82
N ASP A 385 -4.54 -22.77 4.55
CA ASP A 385 -5.54 -23.25 3.60
C ASP A 385 -4.94 -23.46 2.20
N MET A 386 -4.02 -22.57 1.81
CA MET A 386 -3.33 -22.60 0.51
C MET A 386 -2.25 -23.67 0.39
N GLN A 387 -1.80 -24.27 1.50
CA GLN A 387 -0.69 -25.20 1.50
C GLN A 387 -1.08 -26.56 0.90
N ILE A 388 -0.33 -27.01 -0.12
CA ILE A 388 -0.54 -28.28 -0.85
C ILE A 388 0.72 -29.15 -0.91
N SER A 389 1.75 -28.82 -0.14
CA SER A 389 3.00 -29.57 -0.03
C SER A 389 3.64 -29.36 1.33
N GLU A 390 4.55 -30.24 1.74
CA GLU A 390 5.31 -30.08 2.99
C GLU A 390 6.19 -28.83 2.98
N GLU A 391 6.73 -28.48 1.81
CA GLU A 391 7.50 -27.26 1.62
C GLU A 391 6.56 -26.04 1.67
N PHE A 392 6.67 -25.27 2.76
CA PHE A 392 5.91 -24.03 2.89
C PHE A 392 6.51 -22.92 2.03
N ARG A 393 5.65 -22.24 1.29
CA ARG A 393 5.96 -20.98 0.60
C ARG A 393 4.74 -20.09 0.65
N ALA A 394 4.89 -18.93 1.27
CA ALA A 394 3.82 -17.95 1.35
C ALA A 394 3.29 -17.54 -0.04
N VAL A 395 1.98 -17.38 -0.13
CA VAL A 395 1.30 -16.94 -1.35
C VAL A 395 0.90 -15.47 -1.20
N PRO A 396 1.62 -14.53 -1.84
CA PRO A 396 1.28 -13.13 -1.79
C PRO A 396 0.00 -12.83 -2.59
N PHE A 397 -0.81 -11.90 -2.11
CA PHE A 397 -2.11 -11.59 -2.69
C PHE A 397 -2.04 -11.14 -4.17
N TYR A 398 -1.00 -10.39 -4.56
CA TYR A 398 -0.82 -10.00 -5.96
C TYR A 398 -0.64 -11.20 -6.92
N ARG A 399 -0.10 -12.32 -6.43
CA ARG A 399 0.01 -13.56 -7.21
C ARG A 399 -1.36 -14.17 -7.48
N ILE A 400 -2.27 -14.10 -6.51
CA ILE A 400 -3.66 -14.57 -6.69
C ILE A 400 -4.27 -13.83 -7.88
N LYS A 401 -4.17 -12.50 -7.91
CA LYS A 401 -4.67 -11.69 -9.03
C LYS A 401 -4.17 -12.18 -10.39
N LYS A 402 -2.88 -12.51 -10.50
CA LYS A 402 -2.27 -13.02 -11.74
C LYS A 402 -2.84 -14.39 -12.16
N GLU A 403 -3.12 -15.25 -11.20
CA GLU A 403 -3.62 -16.60 -11.49
C GLU A 403 -5.12 -16.66 -11.81
N LEU A 404 -5.85 -15.58 -11.58
CA LEU A 404 -7.27 -15.45 -11.94
C LEU A 404 -7.51 -15.02 -13.39
N VAL A 405 -6.48 -14.53 -14.09
CA VAL A 405 -6.54 -14.09 -15.49
C VAL A 405 -5.77 -15.05 -16.40
N SER A 406 -6.05 -15.00 -17.71
CA SER A 406 -5.33 -15.83 -18.67
C SER A 406 -3.90 -15.33 -18.88
N PRO A 407 -2.87 -16.20 -18.80
CA PRO A 407 -1.50 -15.78 -19.04
C PRO A 407 -1.23 -15.35 -20.48
N LYS A 408 -2.11 -15.71 -21.41
CA LYS A 408 -2.01 -15.38 -22.86
C LYS A 408 -2.74 -14.09 -23.23
N SER A 409 -3.55 -13.53 -22.33
CA SER A 409 -4.30 -12.29 -22.59
C SER A 409 -3.56 -11.09 -22.01
N SER A 410 -3.19 -10.14 -22.85
CA SER A 410 -2.67 -8.83 -22.42
C SER A 410 -3.76 -7.90 -21.90
N ASN A 411 -5.03 -8.17 -22.23
CA ASN A 411 -6.17 -7.28 -21.99
C ASN A 411 -7.16 -7.80 -20.94
N GLU A 412 -7.04 -9.04 -20.47
CA GLU A 412 -7.93 -9.58 -19.46
C GLU A 412 -7.59 -8.99 -18.08
N VAL A 413 -8.55 -8.28 -17.52
CA VAL A 413 -8.45 -7.70 -16.18
C VAL A 413 -9.21 -8.60 -15.21
N CYS A 414 -8.60 -8.86 -14.05
CA CYS A 414 -9.30 -9.57 -12.97
C CYS A 414 -10.52 -8.78 -12.52
N ASN A 415 -11.65 -9.46 -12.30
CA ASN A 415 -12.86 -8.81 -11.80
C ASN A 415 -12.60 -8.15 -10.43
N PRO A 416 -12.69 -6.81 -10.32
CA PRO A 416 -12.38 -6.09 -9.08
C PRO A 416 -13.29 -6.49 -7.92
N ALA A 417 -14.56 -6.78 -8.17
CA ALA A 417 -15.50 -7.21 -7.14
C ALA A 417 -15.15 -8.59 -6.58
N LEU A 418 -14.70 -9.52 -7.44
CA LEU A 418 -14.20 -10.83 -7.00
C LEU A 418 -12.95 -10.65 -6.13
N LEU A 419 -12.01 -9.82 -6.58
CA LEU A 419 -10.75 -9.59 -5.89
C LEU A 419 -10.97 -8.97 -4.50
N SER A 420 -11.87 -7.98 -4.39
CA SER A 420 -12.27 -7.39 -3.11
C SER A 420 -12.88 -8.42 -2.15
N LYS A 421 -13.78 -9.27 -2.63
CA LYS A 421 -14.37 -10.34 -1.82
C LYS A 421 -13.37 -11.40 -1.36
N VAL A 422 -12.39 -11.72 -2.20
CA VAL A 422 -11.29 -12.63 -1.81
C VAL A 422 -10.42 -11.99 -0.74
N PHE A 423 -10.11 -10.70 -0.88
CA PHE A 423 -9.38 -9.95 0.14
C PHE A 423 -10.13 -9.94 1.48
N GLU A 424 -11.42 -9.60 1.46
CA GLU A 424 -12.29 -9.64 2.64
C GLU A 424 -12.31 -11.03 3.29
N ALA A 425 -12.45 -12.10 2.50
CA ALA A 425 -12.44 -13.47 3.00
C ALA A 425 -11.14 -13.85 3.70
N ILE A 426 -10.00 -13.34 3.20
CA ILE A 426 -8.68 -13.53 3.84
C ILE A 426 -8.62 -12.78 5.16
N ILE A 427 -8.93 -11.49 5.16
CA ILE A 427 -8.75 -10.61 6.33
C ILE A 427 -9.74 -10.91 7.45
N TYR A 428 -10.99 -11.30 7.11
CA TYR A 428 -12.05 -11.56 8.10
C TYR A 428 -12.28 -13.03 8.42
N GLY A 429 -11.55 -13.93 7.74
CA GLY A 429 -11.76 -15.36 7.93
C GLY A 429 -13.10 -15.87 7.35
N TYR A 430 -13.72 -15.13 6.42
CA TYR A 430 -14.99 -15.52 5.80
C TYR A 430 -14.81 -16.68 4.83
N LYS A 431 -15.96 -17.32 4.45
CA LYS A 431 -15.97 -18.28 3.35
C LYS A 431 -15.57 -17.58 2.04
N TYR A 432 -14.75 -18.24 1.24
CA TYR A 432 -14.37 -17.69 -0.07
C TYR A 432 -15.57 -17.66 -1.02
N PRO A 433 -15.65 -16.66 -1.92
CA PRO A 433 -16.72 -16.60 -2.91
C PRO A 433 -16.64 -17.80 -3.89
N ILE A 434 -17.79 -18.41 -4.21
CA ILE A 434 -17.87 -19.55 -5.14
C ILE A 434 -17.32 -19.17 -6.52
N ALA A 435 -17.44 -17.91 -6.94
CA ALA A 435 -16.87 -17.39 -8.18
C ALA A 435 -15.33 -17.51 -8.24
N LEU A 436 -14.66 -17.58 -7.09
CA LEU A 436 -13.21 -17.87 -7.02
C LEU A 436 -12.96 -19.30 -7.50
N LEU A 437 -13.71 -20.28 -6.96
CA LEU A 437 -13.58 -21.68 -7.37
C LEU A 437 -13.88 -21.85 -8.87
N GLU A 438 -14.96 -21.27 -9.35
CA GLU A 438 -15.33 -21.31 -10.78
C GLU A 438 -14.21 -20.77 -11.67
N THR A 439 -13.67 -19.59 -11.33
CA THR A 439 -12.60 -18.96 -12.10
C THR A 439 -11.36 -19.82 -12.12
N VAL A 440 -10.91 -20.34 -10.96
CA VAL A 440 -9.68 -21.12 -10.86
C VAL A 440 -9.82 -22.49 -11.53
N VAL A 441 -10.94 -23.20 -11.34
CA VAL A 441 -11.20 -24.48 -12.02
C VAL A 441 -11.20 -24.28 -13.52
N ARG A 442 -11.84 -23.24 -14.03
CA ARG A 442 -11.81 -22.88 -15.45
C ARG A 442 -10.37 -22.65 -15.94
N ARG A 443 -9.58 -21.85 -15.20
CA ARG A 443 -8.17 -21.58 -15.56
C ARG A 443 -7.33 -22.85 -15.64
N VAL A 444 -7.46 -23.74 -14.64
CA VAL A 444 -6.73 -25.03 -14.64
C VAL A 444 -7.09 -25.91 -15.84
N LYS A 445 -8.36 -25.88 -16.29
CA LYS A 445 -8.87 -26.67 -17.41
C LYS A 445 -8.48 -26.10 -18.78
N THR A 446 -8.31 -24.79 -18.89
CA THR A 446 -8.15 -24.10 -20.20
C THR A 446 -6.73 -23.61 -20.46
N ASP A 447 -5.98 -23.24 -19.43
CA ASP A 447 -4.68 -22.63 -19.60
C ASP A 447 -3.60 -23.69 -19.82
N LYS A 448 -2.82 -23.51 -20.87
CA LYS A 448 -1.62 -24.30 -21.16
C LYS A 448 -0.37 -23.55 -20.68
N ASP A 449 0.72 -24.25 -20.46
CA ASP A 449 2.03 -23.68 -20.15
C ASP A 449 2.06 -22.81 -18.88
N VAL A 450 1.29 -23.20 -17.86
CA VAL A 450 1.31 -22.53 -16.55
C VAL A 450 2.55 -22.94 -15.78
N SER A 451 3.24 -21.98 -15.17
CA SER A 451 4.41 -22.24 -14.33
C SER A 451 4.07 -23.17 -13.15
N ILE A 452 5.09 -23.87 -12.62
CA ILE A 452 4.94 -24.73 -11.43
C ILE A 452 4.34 -23.93 -10.27
N THR A 453 4.82 -22.71 -10.05
CA THR A 453 4.30 -21.80 -9.00
C THR A 453 2.84 -21.44 -9.25
N GLY A 454 2.46 -21.09 -10.49
CA GLY A 454 1.08 -20.76 -10.84
C GLY A 454 0.14 -21.95 -10.62
N ASN A 455 0.53 -23.15 -11.03
CA ASN A 455 -0.23 -24.36 -10.76
C ASN A 455 -0.41 -24.61 -9.27
N ARG A 456 0.64 -24.43 -8.45
CA ARG A 456 0.57 -24.56 -7.00
C ARG A 456 -0.43 -23.59 -6.38
N ILE A 457 -0.42 -22.32 -6.80
CA ILE A 457 -1.35 -21.31 -6.29
C ILE A 457 -2.79 -21.66 -6.67
N ARG A 458 -3.05 -22.07 -7.92
CA ARG A 458 -4.39 -22.43 -8.38
C ARG A 458 -4.95 -23.63 -7.61
N VAL A 459 -4.17 -24.67 -7.43
CA VAL A 459 -4.59 -25.85 -6.67
C VAL A 459 -4.79 -25.51 -5.20
N GLY A 460 -3.90 -24.70 -4.62
CA GLY A 460 -4.05 -24.19 -3.25
C GLY A 460 -5.35 -23.40 -3.07
N LEU A 461 -5.70 -22.52 -4.02
CA LEU A 461 -6.97 -21.79 -3.99
C LEU A 461 -8.19 -22.72 -4.05
N ILE A 462 -8.16 -23.75 -4.91
CA ILE A 462 -9.23 -24.76 -4.98
C ILE A 462 -9.37 -25.46 -3.63
N LYS A 463 -8.27 -25.95 -3.04
CA LYS A 463 -8.26 -26.59 -1.71
C LYS A 463 -8.81 -25.65 -0.65
N ALA A 464 -8.33 -24.40 -0.60
CA ALA A 464 -8.76 -23.42 0.38
C ALA A 464 -10.26 -23.15 0.32
N VAL A 465 -10.82 -22.99 -0.90
CA VAL A 465 -12.26 -22.79 -1.06
C VAL A 465 -13.04 -24.01 -0.60
N LEU A 466 -12.65 -25.22 -1.03
CA LEU A 466 -13.37 -26.45 -0.71
C LEU A 466 -13.37 -26.73 0.79
N ASN A 467 -12.23 -26.60 1.46
CA ASN A 467 -12.11 -26.84 2.90
C ASN A 467 -12.90 -25.82 3.73
N ARG A 468 -12.98 -24.54 3.33
CA ARG A 468 -13.84 -23.56 4.01
C ARG A 468 -15.34 -23.69 3.70
N MET A 469 -15.70 -24.38 2.63
CA MET A 469 -17.10 -24.71 2.33
C MET A 469 -17.57 -25.92 3.12
N ALA A 470 -16.67 -26.87 3.42
CA ALA A 470 -16.96 -28.05 4.22
C ALA A 470 -17.13 -27.72 5.71
N GLU A 471 -17.94 -28.52 6.42
CA GLU A 471 -18.06 -28.40 7.88
C GLU A 471 -16.81 -28.91 8.62
N LYS A 472 -16.05 -29.80 7.96
CA LYS A 472 -14.79 -30.37 8.43
C LYS A 472 -13.76 -30.30 7.31
N GLU A 473 -12.47 -30.22 7.68
CA GLU A 473 -11.38 -30.28 6.70
C GLU A 473 -11.39 -31.63 5.97
N GLU A 474 -11.81 -31.63 4.71
CA GLU A 474 -11.96 -32.84 3.90
C GLU A 474 -10.70 -33.17 3.09
N ILE A 475 -9.92 -32.15 2.74
CA ILE A 475 -8.79 -32.30 1.81
C ILE A 475 -7.49 -31.98 2.55
N PRO A 476 -6.65 -33.01 2.81
CA PRO A 476 -5.37 -32.82 3.46
C PRO A 476 -4.35 -32.14 2.54
N MET A 477 -3.21 -31.73 3.11
CA MET A 477 -2.13 -31.05 2.39
C MET A 477 -1.46 -31.97 1.34
N THR A 478 -1.32 -33.28 1.65
CA THR A 478 -0.66 -34.27 0.81
C THR A 478 -1.63 -35.32 0.32
N LEU A 479 -1.17 -36.23 -0.53
CA LEU A 479 -1.97 -37.32 -1.11
C LEU A 479 -2.65 -38.16 -0.05
N ASP A 480 -3.98 -38.18 -0.08
CA ASP A 480 -4.83 -39.07 0.69
C ASP A 480 -5.09 -40.36 -0.11
N ARG A 481 -4.50 -41.45 0.35
CA ARG A 481 -4.63 -42.74 -0.33
C ARG A 481 -5.95 -43.45 -0.02
N GLU A 482 -6.57 -43.10 1.11
CA GLU A 482 -7.78 -43.74 1.60
C GLU A 482 -9.04 -42.97 1.26
N ASN A 483 -8.88 -41.85 0.55
CA ASN A 483 -9.98 -41.02 0.12
C ASN A 483 -10.94 -41.77 -0.81
N GLN A 484 -12.21 -41.85 -0.43
CA GLN A 484 -13.26 -42.58 -1.15
C GLN A 484 -14.06 -41.68 -2.12
N ASN A 485 -13.73 -40.39 -2.20
CA ASN A 485 -14.46 -39.48 -3.09
C ASN A 485 -14.18 -39.82 -4.56
N GLN A 486 -15.21 -40.18 -5.31
CA GLN A 486 -15.08 -40.63 -6.69
C GLN A 486 -14.39 -39.61 -7.60
N ALA A 487 -14.68 -38.31 -7.42
CA ALA A 487 -14.03 -37.25 -8.22
C ALA A 487 -12.52 -37.15 -7.91
N TYR A 488 -12.15 -37.23 -6.64
CA TYR A 488 -10.75 -37.26 -6.22
C TYR A 488 -10.01 -38.48 -6.77
N LEU A 489 -10.62 -39.67 -6.70
CA LEU A 489 -10.09 -40.92 -7.24
C LEU A 489 -9.93 -40.85 -8.77
N CYS A 490 -10.89 -40.29 -9.50
CA CYS A 490 -10.77 -40.03 -10.93
C CYS A 490 -9.55 -39.12 -11.23
N GLY A 491 -9.33 -38.08 -10.44
CA GLY A 491 -8.15 -37.23 -10.55
C GLY A 491 -6.85 -37.99 -10.36
N ARG A 492 -6.76 -38.82 -9.32
CA ARG A 492 -5.60 -39.72 -9.06
C ARG A 492 -5.36 -40.66 -10.23
N LEU A 493 -6.41 -41.33 -10.70
CA LEU A 493 -6.31 -42.27 -11.86
C LEU A 493 -5.79 -41.55 -13.11
N PHE A 494 -6.29 -40.34 -13.38
CA PHE A 494 -5.81 -39.57 -14.52
C PHE A 494 -4.31 -39.26 -14.43
N ALA A 495 -3.79 -38.90 -13.26
CA ALA A 495 -2.38 -38.65 -13.04
C ALA A 495 -1.52 -39.93 -13.26
N VAL A 496 -2.01 -41.09 -12.82
CA VAL A 496 -1.35 -42.37 -13.02
C VAL A 496 -1.28 -42.72 -14.51
N LEU A 497 -2.37 -42.54 -15.25
CA LEU A 497 -2.43 -42.84 -16.68
C LEU A 497 -1.54 -41.89 -17.50
N GLU A 498 -1.46 -40.58 -17.10
CA GLU A 498 -0.54 -39.62 -17.72
C GLU A 498 0.93 -40.02 -17.47
N GLN A 499 1.28 -40.36 -16.22
CA GLN A 499 2.64 -40.77 -15.88
C GLN A 499 3.05 -42.09 -16.56
N LEU A 500 2.12 -43.05 -16.67
CA LEU A 500 2.32 -44.27 -17.43
C LEU A 500 2.65 -43.97 -18.90
N GLN A 501 1.86 -43.12 -19.55
CA GLN A 501 2.07 -42.68 -20.93
C GLN A 501 3.48 -42.07 -21.12
N ASP A 502 3.84 -41.13 -20.23
CA ASP A 502 5.13 -40.44 -20.27
C ASP A 502 6.31 -41.43 -20.12
N THR A 503 6.23 -42.29 -19.10
CA THR A 503 7.27 -43.29 -18.83
C THR A 503 7.42 -44.32 -19.98
N ALA A 504 6.29 -44.77 -20.55
CA ALA A 504 6.29 -45.73 -21.68
C ALA A 504 6.80 -45.10 -23.00
N SER A 505 6.88 -43.78 -23.06
CA SER A 505 7.38 -43.02 -24.22
C SER A 505 8.80 -42.47 -24.00
N GLY A 506 9.43 -42.77 -22.87
CA GLY A 506 10.79 -42.32 -22.55
C GLY A 506 10.90 -40.82 -22.25
N GLY A 507 9.80 -40.16 -21.88
CA GLY A 507 9.79 -38.74 -21.53
C GLY A 507 9.81 -37.75 -22.71
N ASN A 508 9.69 -38.21 -23.95
CA ASN A 508 9.83 -37.43 -25.18
C ASN A 508 8.49 -37.12 -25.86
N LEU A 509 7.44 -36.82 -25.10
CA LEU A 509 6.13 -36.52 -25.65
C LEU A 509 5.92 -35.01 -25.86
N ASN A 510 5.56 -34.60 -27.07
CA ASN A 510 5.13 -33.24 -27.39
C ASN A 510 3.75 -32.91 -26.81
N SER A 511 2.93 -33.90 -26.48
CA SER A 511 1.56 -33.72 -25.96
C SER A 511 1.16 -34.99 -25.20
N THR A 512 0.60 -34.79 -23.99
CA THR A 512 0.11 -35.87 -23.13
C THR A 512 -1.40 -36.01 -23.20
N ILE A 513 -1.95 -37.03 -22.51
CA ILE A 513 -3.41 -37.15 -22.35
C ILE A 513 -4.00 -35.93 -21.66
N LYS A 514 -3.21 -35.17 -20.85
CA LYS A 514 -3.64 -33.95 -20.21
C LYS A 514 -4.09 -32.89 -21.21
N ASP A 515 -3.32 -32.67 -22.26
CA ASP A 515 -3.61 -31.64 -23.27
C ASP A 515 -4.92 -31.91 -24.03
N ARG A 516 -5.32 -33.18 -24.14
CA ARG A 516 -6.47 -33.60 -24.95
C ARG A 516 -7.71 -33.92 -24.13
N PHE A 517 -7.55 -34.50 -22.95
CA PHE A 517 -8.65 -35.11 -22.21
C PHE A 517 -8.91 -34.53 -20.83
N PHE A 518 -8.00 -33.73 -20.26
CA PHE A 518 -8.11 -33.25 -18.88
C PHE A 518 -9.42 -32.51 -18.59
N ALA A 519 -9.77 -31.54 -19.43
CA ALA A 519 -11.00 -30.76 -19.26
C ALA A 519 -12.26 -31.64 -19.34
N SER A 520 -12.27 -32.61 -20.25
CA SER A 520 -13.41 -33.53 -20.41
C SER A 520 -13.46 -34.56 -19.28
N ALA A 521 -12.31 -35.11 -18.86
CA ALA A 521 -12.22 -36.05 -17.74
C ALA A 521 -12.67 -35.39 -16.41
N ALA A 522 -12.30 -34.12 -16.21
CA ALA A 522 -12.73 -33.34 -15.05
C ALA A 522 -14.19 -32.92 -15.08
N SER A 523 -14.92 -33.12 -16.19
CA SER A 523 -16.34 -32.74 -16.31
C SER A 523 -17.26 -33.95 -16.47
N LYS A 524 -16.88 -34.93 -17.31
CA LYS A 524 -17.66 -36.14 -17.65
C LYS A 524 -16.78 -37.38 -17.64
N PRO A 525 -16.39 -37.90 -16.47
CA PRO A 525 -15.48 -39.03 -16.33
C PRO A 525 -15.93 -40.28 -17.11
N VAL A 526 -17.21 -40.62 -17.03
CA VAL A 526 -17.77 -41.82 -17.69
C VAL A 526 -17.49 -41.87 -19.19
N LEU A 527 -17.42 -40.73 -19.87
CA LEU A 527 -17.15 -40.68 -21.33
C LEU A 527 -15.65 -40.82 -21.67
N VAL A 528 -14.76 -40.54 -20.73
CA VAL A 528 -13.33 -40.40 -21.00
C VAL A 528 -12.52 -41.61 -20.47
N PHE A 529 -12.77 -42.05 -19.24
CA PHE A 529 -11.94 -43.07 -18.59
C PHE A 529 -11.96 -44.42 -19.27
N PRO A 530 -13.08 -44.97 -19.80
CA PRO A 530 -13.05 -46.23 -20.54
C PRO A 530 -12.08 -46.19 -21.73
N LYS A 531 -12.04 -45.05 -22.44
CA LYS A 531 -11.09 -44.87 -23.56
C LYS A 531 -9.66 -44.77 -23.07
N LEU A 532 -9.37 -44.05 -22.00
CA LEU A 532 -8.03 -43.88 -21.44
C LEU A 532 -7.50 -45.22 -20.89
N LEU A 533 -8.35 -46.01 -20.23
CA LEU A 533 -7.98 -47.36 -19.75
C LEU A 533 -7.66 -48.29 -20.89
N LYS A 534 -8.43 -48.27 -21.98
CA LYS A 534 -8.09 -49.05 -23.19
C LYS A 534 -6.74 -48.66 -23.78
N LEU A 535 -6.45 -47.33 -23.83
CA LEU A 535 -5.16 -46.86 -24.33
C LEU A 535 -4.01 -47.20 -23.38
N SER A 536 -4.24 -47.26 -22.09
CA SER A 536 -3.19 -47.60 -21.10
C SER A 536 -2.67 -49.02 -21.23
N GLN A 537 -3.48 -49.96 -21.72
CA GLN A 537 -3.03 -51.34 -21.97
C GLN A 537 -1.86 -51.36 -22.98
N ASN A 538 -1.94 -50.57 -24.05
CA ASN A 538 -0.85 -50.46 -25.02
C ASN A 538 0.45 -49.93 -24.41
N HIS A 539 0.35 -49.11 -23.37
CA HIS A 539 1.52 -48.57 -22.64
C HIS A 539 2.08 -49.60 -21.66
N LEU A 540 1.22 -50.37 -20.98
CA LEU A 540 1.62 -51.48 -20.11
C LEU A 540 2.32 -52.60 -20.90
N ASP A 541 1.80 -52.93 -22.07
CA ASP A 541 2.39 -53.97 -22.93
C ASP A 541 3.81 -53.62 -23.39
N LYS A 542 4.18 -52.36 -23.51
CA LYS A 542 5.56 -51.94 -23.79
C LYS A 542 6.52 -52.28 -22.68
N PHE A 543 6.08 -52.44 -21.45
CA PHE A 543 6.91 -52.83 -20.30
C PHE A 543 6.99 -54.33 -20.12
N ARG A 544 5.99 -55.08 -20.61
CA ARG A 544 5.96 -56.55 -20.48
C ARG A 544 7.21 -57.18 -21.11
N GLY A 545 7.96 -57.93 -20.32
CA GLY A 545 9.22 -58.57 -20.76
C GLY A 545 10.42 -57.62 -20.91
N LYS A 546 10.25 -56.31 -20.78
CA LYS A 546 11.33 -55.31 -20.88
C LYS A 546 11.62 -54.60 -19.57
N ASN A 547 10.58 -54.26 -18.83
CA ASN A 547 10.67 -53.57 -17.53
C ASN A 547 9.51 -54.02 -16.64
N GLU A 548 9.61 -55.23 -16.13
CA GLU A 548 8.56 -55.87 -15.34
C GLU A 548 8.23 -55.07 -14.04
N ARG A 549 9.24 -54.38 -13.48
CA ARG A 549 9.03 -53.50 -12.30
C ARG A 549 8.02 -52.41 -12.60
N ASN A 550 8.13 -51.72 -13.72
CA ASN A 550 7.19 -50.67 -14.12
C ASN A 550 5.82 -51.25 -14.47
N TYR A 551 5.77 -52.40 -15.13
CA TYR A 551 4.53 -53.09 -15.44
C TYR A 551 3.72 -53.38 -14.17
N VAL A 552 4.34 -54.07 -13.20
CA VAL A 552 3.70 -54.43 -11.93
C VAL A 552 3.30 -53.18 -11.15
N PHE A 553 4.16 -52.16 -11.08
CA PHE A 553 3.91 -50.92 -10.36
C PHE A 553 2.65 -50.18 -10.86
N TYR A 554 2.60 -49.91 -12.18
CA TYR A 554 1.47 -49.15 -12.75
C TYR A 554 0.18 -50.01 -12.76
N ASN A 555 0.26 -51.27 -13.10
CA ASN A 555 -0.91 -52.15 -13.09
C ASN A 555 -1.54 -52.24 -11.70
N LYS A 556 -0.73 -52.46 -10.66
CA LYS A 556 -1.19 -52.50 -9.27
C LYS A 556 -1.85 -51.17 -8.88
N LEU A 557 -1.22 -50.04 -9.14
CA LEU A 557 -1.73 -48.74 -8.77
C LEU A 557 -3.05 -48.38 -9.50
N ILE A 558 -3.18 -48.74 -10.77
CA ILE A 558 -4.42 -48.58 -11.54
C ILE A 558 -5.52 -49.45 -10.93
N SER A 559 -5.24 -50.75 -10.64
CA SER A 559 -6.21 -51.68 -10.06
C SER A 559 -6.68 -51.17 -8.68
N GLU A 560 -5.77 -50.76 -7.79
CA GLU A 560 -6.12 -50.23 -6.48
C GLU A 560 -7.10 -49.04 -6.57
N ILE A 561 -6.88 -48.10 -7.50
CA ILE A 561 -7.76 -46.92 -7.65
C ILE A 561 -9.11 -47.33 -8.28
N ILE A 562 -9.13 -48.29 -9.23
CA ILE A 562 -10.36 -48.78 -9.83
C ILE A 562 -11.21 -49.56 -8.82
N ASP A 563 -10.58 -50.36 -7.95
CA ASP A 563 -11.28 -51.04 -6.87
C ASP A 563 -11.95 -50.07 -5.91
N MET A 564 -11.26 -48.99 -5.55
CA MET A 564 -11.83 -47.92 -4.73
C MET A 564 -12.99 -47.16 -5.44
N LEU A 565 -12.96 -47.06 -6.78
CA LEU A 565 -14.06 -46.52 -7.60
C LEU A 565 -15.22 -47.51 -7.76
N GLN A 566 -15.08 -48.77 -7.27
CA GLN A 566 -16.06 -49.84 -7.45
C GLN A 566 -16.38 -50.15 -8.91
N GLY A 567 -15.43 -49.84 -9.83
CA GLY A 567 -15.60 -50.03 -11.27
C GLY A 567 -16.51 -49.03 -11.98
N GLU A 568 -17.08 -48.07 -11.27
CA GLU A 568 -18.02 -47.06 -11.81
C GLU A 568 -17.38 -45.67 -11.89
N PHE A 569 -17.70 -44.94 -12.97
CA PHE A 569 -17.27 -43.56 -13.16
C PHE A 569 -18.47 -42.60 -13.10
N PRO A 570 -18.35 -41.44 -12.41
CA PRO A 570 -19.41 -40.44 -12.37
C PRO A 570 -19.79 -39.93 -13.76
N ASP A 571 -21.09 -39.78 -14.02
CA ASP A 571 -21.60 -39.24 -15.28
C ASP A 571 -21.15 -37.80 -15.50
N THR A 572 -21.30 -36.97 -14.46
CA THR A 572 -20.96 -35.54 -14.49
C THR A 572 -20.43 -35.10 -13.12
N LEU A 573 -19.35 -34.32 -13.14
CA LEU A 573 -18.80 -33.69 -11.94
C LEU A 573 -19.32 -32.26 -11.80
N LEU A 574 -19.91 -31.96 -10.67
CA LEU A 574 -20.28 -30.59 -10.28
C LEU A 574 -19.02 -29.77 -9.99
N LEU A 575 -19.14 -28.44 -9.84
CA LEU A 575 -18.00 -27.54 -9.69
C LEU A 575 -17.08 -27.94 -8.52
N ALA A 576 -17.61 -28.27 -7.36
CA ALA A 576 -16.83 -28.73 -6.20
C ALA A 576 -16.09 -30.03 -6.50
N ASP A 577 -16.74 -30.98 -7.18
CA ASP A 577 -16.13 -32.26 -7.54
C ASP A 577 -15.09 -32.09 -8.64
N GLN A 578 -15.26 -31.16 -9.59
CA GLN A 578 -14.20 -30.78 -10.54
C GLN A 578 -12.96 -30.27 -9.77
N GLY A 579 -13.16 -29.49 -8.71
CA GLY A 579 -12.08 -29.08 -7.81
C GLY A 579 -11.39 -30.25 -7.13
N LYS A 580 -12.15 -31.21 -6.58
CA LYS A 580 -11.60 -32.46 -5.96
C LYS A 580 -10.82 -33.31 -6.98
N PHE A 581 -11.32 -33.42 -8.21
CA PHE A 581 -10.61 -34.06 -9.31
C PHE A 581 -9.25 -33.42 -9.55
N ILE A 582 -9.20 -32.10 -9.67
CA ILE A 582 -7.95 -31.35 -9.89
C ILE A 582 -6.97 -31.58 -8.75
N ILE A 583 -7.41 -31.57 -7.49
CA ILE A 583 -6.55 -31.80 -6.32
C ILE A 583 -6.02 -33.24 -6.34
N GLY A 584 -6.88 -34.24 -6.54
CA GLY A 584 -6.46 -35.66 -6.63
C GLY A 584 -5.40 -35.88 -7.71
N TYR A 585 -5.58 -35.24 -8.87
CA TYR A 585 -4.59 -35.27 -9.95
C TYR A 585 -3.24 -34.68 -9.51
N TYR A 586 -3.24 -33.47 -8.89
CA TYR A 586 -2.00 -32.80 -8.50
C TYR A 586 -1.27 -33.51 -7.37
N GLN A 587 -1.98 -33.96 -6.34
CA GLN A 587 -1.38 -34.67 -5.22
C GLN A 587 -0.78 -36.01 -5.65
N GLN A 588 -1.46 -36.75 -6.52
CA GLN A 588 -0.92 -38.01 -7.07
C GLN A 588 0.32 -37.75 -7.94
N ARG A 589 0.31 -36.67 -8.74
CA ARG A 589 1.44 -36.30 -9.58
C ARG A 589 2.64 -35.87 -8.74
N GLN A 590 2.47 -35.06 -7.70
CA GLN A 590 3.55 -34.66 -6.79
C GLN A 590 4.26 -35.87 -6.19
N ARG A 591 3.52 -36.90 -5.82
CA ARG A 591 4.08 -38.11 -5.23
C ARG A 591 5.06 -38.85 -6.16
N PHE A 592 4.89 -38.76 -7.47
CA PHE A 592 5.83 -39.33 -8.43
C PHE A 592 7.16 -38.55 -8.46
N PHE A 593 7.13 -37.25 -8.30
CA PHE A 593 8.34 -36.41 -8.28
C PHE A 593 9.10 -36.49 -6.95
N GLU A 594 8.42 -36.59 -5.82
CA GLU A 594 9.05 -36.74 -4.50
C GLU A 594 9.91 -38.03 -4.42
N LYS A 595 9.48 -39.11 -5.03
CA LYS A 595 10.26 -40.34 -5.08
C LYS A 595 11.52 -40.23 -5.94
N LYS A 596 11.47 -39.49 -7.04
CA LYS A 596 12.65 -39.26 -7.90
C LYS A 596 13.76 -38.50 -7.19
N ASN A 597 13.39 -37.51 -6.36
CA ASN A 597 14.36 -36.68 -5.62
C ASN A 597 14.98 -37.39 -4.40
N LYS A 598 14.40 -38.50 -3.91
CA LYS A 598 14.95 -39.30 -2.82
C LYS A 598 15.84 -40.47 -3.34
N GLU A 599 15.81 -40.75 -4.64
CA GLU A 599 16.63 -41.79 -5.31
C GLU A 599 17.84 -41.18 -6.06
N GLN A 600 17.99 -39.85 -6.11
CA GLN A 600 19.19 -39.09 -6.48
C GLN A 600 19.97 -38.62 -5.26
#